data_a07400bca67f81027a72b9eb9a762266
#
_entry.id   a07400bca67f81027a72b9eb9a762266
#
_cell.length_a   1.000
_cell.length_b   1.000
_cell.length_c   1.000
_cell.angle_alpha   90.00
_cell.angle_beta   90.00
_cell.angle_gamma   90.00
#
_symmetry.space_group_name_H-M   'P 1'
#
loop_
_entity.id
_entity.type
_entity.pdbx_description
1 polymer ?
#
loop_
_entity_poly.entity_id
_entity_poly.type
_entity_poly.pdbx_seq_one_letter_code
_entity_poly.pdbx_strand_id
1 'polypeptide(L)'
;LDERAKAQTQTILPMIEQGFAQTETATADLTAVAFSRGPGSFSGVRINAAVAQALAWSHDLPVIPVSTLQALAQAAYRLAGLSAVTAVLDARMNEVYIASFQLDAEGIMQPVSEEQLLGYSDAAAVAQFPLVGSGSTLLQQEQTQYKDLSATAQDIATIARVLAQREAWVSAEYALPVYLR
;
A
#
# COMPACT_ATOMS: atom_id res chain seq x y z
N LEU A 1 13.00 0.83 7.74
CA LEU A 1 11.57 0.93 8.06
C LEU A 1 11.42 1.53 9.46
N ASP A 2 10.58 2.56 9.62
CA ASP A 2 10.28 3.10 10.95
C ASP A 2 8.95 2.51 11.44
N GLU A 3 9.03 1.63 12.43
CA GLU A 3 7.87 0.92 13.00
C GLU A 3 7.26 1.63 14.21
N ARG A 4 7.77 2.82 14.58
CA ARG A 4 7.24 3.58 15.70
C ARG A 4 5.83 4.07 15.42
N ALA A 5 4.89 3.63 16.23
CA ALA A 5 3.51 4.08 16.13
C ALA A 5 3.41 5.61 16.27
N LYS A 6 2.73 6.27 15.33
CA LYS A 6 2.46 7.73 15.29
C LYS A 6 3.69 8.64 15.02
N ALA A 7 4.84 8.11 14.59
CA ALA A 7 6.03 8.91 14.29
C ALA A 7 6.10 9.41 12.83
N GLN A 8 5.16 9.02 11.97
CA GLN A 8 5.19 9.30 10.53
C GLN A 8 5.40 10.78 10.18
N THR A 9 4.74 11.70 10.90
CA THR A 9 4.89 13.15 10.67
C THR A 9 6.29 13.67 10.93
N GLN A 10 7.05 13.01 11.81
CA GLN A 10 8.40 13.44 12.21
C GLN A 10 9.48 12.72 11.40
N THR A 11 9.18 11.56 10.82
CA THR A 11 10.20 10.67 10.25
C THR A 11 10.15 10.58 8.74
N ILE A 12 9.01 10.85 8.09
CA ILE A 12 8.88 10.64 6.65
C ILE A 12 9.83 11.52 5.83
N LEU A 13 9.95 12.82 6.13
CA LEU A 13 10.84 13.70 5.41
C LEU A 13 12.32 13.37 5.64
N PRO A 14 12.79 13.18 6.88
CA PRO A 14 14.16 12.68 7.12
C PRO A 14 14.47 11.35 6.43
N MET A 15 13.53 10.42 6.35
CA MET A 15 13.73 9.16 5.62
C MET A 15 13.86 9.37 4.12
N ILE A 16 13.10 10.29 3.54
CA ILE A 16 13.21 10.66 2.12
C ILE A 16 14.56 11.31 1.84
N GLU A 17 14.99 12.28 2.66
CA GLU A 17 16.31 12.92 2.56
C GLU A 17 17.44 11.88 2.66
N GLN A 18 17.35 10.96 3.61
CA GLN A 18 18.30 9.86 3.74
C GLN A 18 18.33 8.97 2.50
N GLY A 19 17.16 8.66 1.92
CA GLY A 19 17.06 7.90 0.68
C GLY A 19 17.78 8.57 -0.47
N PHE A 20 17.57 9.86 -0.69
CA PHE A 20 18.27 10.64 -1.70
C PHE A 20 19.79 10.64 -1.47
N ALA A 21 20.22 10.85 -0.23
CA ALA A 21 21.64 10.85 0.12
C ALA A 21 22.30 9.48 -0.13
N GLN A 22 21.63 8.37 0.21
CA GLN A 22 22.14 7.01 0.05
C GLN A 22 22.23 6.57 -1.42
N THR A 23 21.34 7.09 -2.26
CA THR A 23 21.31 6.75 -3.70
C THR A 23 22.06 7.76 -4.56
N GLU A 24 22.60 8.82 -3.96
CA GLU A 24 23.23 9.94 -4.67
C GLU A 24 22.30 10.55 -5.75
N THR A 25 21.00 10.53 -5.49
CA THR A 25 19.95 11.01 -6.39
C THR A 25 19.46 12.37 -5.92
N ALA A 26 19.21 13.30 -6.82
CA ALA A 26 18.56 14.58 -6.53
C ALA A 26 17.05 14.52 -6.82
N THR A 27 16.28 15.43 -6.22
CA THR A 27 14.84 15.53 -6.52
C THR A 27 14.56 15.84 -8.00
N ALA A 28 15.49 16.54 -8.66
CA ALA A 28 15.43 16.83 -10.11
C ALA A 28 15.58 15.59 -11.01
N ASP A 29 16.10 14.49 -10.47
CA ASP A 29 16.27 13.23 -11.22
C ASP A 29 15.00 12.36 -11.19
N LEU A 30 14.00 12.75 -10.39
CA LEU A 30 12.74 12.02 -10.27
C LEU A 30 11.94 12.15 -11.59
N THR A 31 11.30 11.04 -11.99
CA THR A 31 10.39 10.99 -13.15
C THR A 31 8.93 10.80 -12.75
N ALA A 32 8.67 10.33 -11.54
CA ALA A 32 7.36 10.17 -10.97
C ALA A 32 7.45 10.01 -9.44
N VAL A 33 6.34 10.24 -8.74
CA VAL A 33 6.19 9.96 -7.31
C VAL A 33 5.14 8.90 -7.11
N ALA A 34 5.48 7.79 -6.44
CA ALA A 34 4.51 6.77 -6.07
C ALA A 34 4.22 6.80 -4.57
N PHE A 35 2.96 6.59 -4.18
CA PHE A 35 2.58 6.58 -2.78
C PHE A 35 1.47 5.58 -2.48
N SER A 36 1.37 5.14 -1.21
CA SER A 36 0.24 4.37 -0.73
C SER A 36 -0.97 5.29 -0.54
N ARG A 37 -2.02 5.09 -1.38
CA ARG A 37 -3.25 5.88 -1.35
C ARG A 37 -4.23 5.46 -0.24
N GLY A 38 -3.94 4.40 0.46
CA GLY A 38 -4.86 3.72 1.36
C GLY A 38 -5.45 2.43 0.75
N PRO A 39 -6.38 1.76 1.45
CA PRO A 39 -6.93 2.12 2.76
C PRO A 39 -5.90 2.01 3.89
N GLY A 40 -6.18 2.67 5.01
CA GLY A 40 -5.28 2.66 6.17
C GLY A 40 -5.65 3.67 7.25
N SER A 41 -4.73 3.97 8.16
CA SER A 41 -4.97 4.92 9.23
C SER A 41 -5.26 6.31 8.68
N PHE A 42 -6.24 7.00 9.27
CA PHE A 42 -6.73 8.31 8.83
C PHE A 42 -5.65 9.38 8.69
N SER A 43 -4.71 9.46 9.63
CA SER A 43 -3.59 10.39 9.55
C SER A 43 -2.52 9.92 8.56
N GLY A 44 -2.21 8.62 8.55
CA GLY A 44 -1.17 8.06 7.69
C GLY A 44 -1.43 8.26 6.21
N VAL A 45 -2.65 7.96 5.73
CA VAL A 45 -2.99 8.13 4.31
C VAL A 45 -2.95 9.60 3.86
N ARG A 46 -3.29 10.54 4.76
CA ARG A 46 -3.21 11.98 4.48
C ARG A 46 -1.78 12.49 4.43
N ILE A 47 -0.94 12.06 5.35
CA ILE A 47 0.49 12.41 5.36
C ILE A 47 1.14 11.90 4.08
N ASN A 48 0.90 10.65 3.69
CA ASN A 48 1.43 10.08 2.47
C ASN A 48 1.01 10.88 1.23
N ALA A 49 -0.29 11.20 1.11
CA ALA A 49 -0.80 11.98 0.00
C ALA A 49 -0.20 13.40 -0.03
N ALA A 50 -0.16 14.10 1.12
CA ALA A 50 0.38 15.46 1.20
C ALA A 50 1.87 15.53 0.82
N VAL A 51 2.68 14.56 1.27
CA VAL A 51 4.10 14.50 0.93
C VAL A 51 4.28 14.17 -0.55
N ALA A 52 3.51 13.22 -1.09
CA ALA A 52 3.55 12.88 -2.51
C ALA A 52 3.16 14.07 -3.38
N GLN A 53 2.09 14.78 -3.03
CA GLN A 53 1.65 16.01 -3.71
C GLN A 53 2.74 17.09 -3.70
N ALA A 54 3.34 17.36 -2.54
CA ALA A 54 4.36 18.41 -2.40
C ALA A 54 5.60 18.10 -3.25
N LEU A 55 6.09 16.85 -3.23
CA LEU A 55 7.22 16.42 -4.05
C LEU A 55 6.90 16.48 -5.55
N ALA A 56 5.75 15.99 -5.94
CA ALA A 56 5.35 15.98 -7.34
C ALA A 56 5.12 17.41 -7.88
N TRP A 57 4.45 18.26 -7.10
CA TRP A 57 4.16 19.63 -7.49
C TRP A 57 5.43 20.47 -7.67
N SER A 58 6.42 20.26 -6.80
CA SER A 58 7.68 21.04 -6.87
C SER A 58 8.48 20.80 -8.16
N HIS A 59 8.22 19.72 -8.89
CA HIS A 59 8.95 19.33 -10.09
C HIS A 59 8.04 18.97 -11.28
N ASP A 60 6.74 19.28 -11.19
CA ASP A 60 5.72 18.97 -12.22
C ASP A 60 5.71 17.48 -12.61
N LEU A 61 5.75 16.61 -11.59
CA LEU A 61 5.84 15.15 -11.78
C LEU A 61 4.47 14.47 -11.74
N PRO A 62 4.26 13.39 -12.50
CA PRO A 62 3.11 12.53 -12.35
C PRO A 62 3.16 11.77 -11.02
N VAL A 63 1.98 11.48 -10.47
CA VAL A 63 1.84 10.73 -9.22
C VAL A 63 1.13 9.41 -9.47
N ILE A 64 1.66 8.33 -8.90
CA ILE A 64 1.12 6.97 -9.06
C ILE A 64 0.55 6.51 -7.72
N PRO A 65 -0.79 6.53 -7.57
CA PRO A 65 -1.44 6.05 -6.36
C PRO A 65 -1.51 4.52 -6.35
N VAL A 66 -0.93 3.89 -5.32
CA VAL A 66 -0.92 2.44 -5.14
C VAL A 66 -1.79 2.06 -3.94
N SER A 67 -2.61 1.02 -4.08
CA SER A 67 -3.41 0.49 -2.98
C SER A 67 -2.53 -0.11 -1.88
N THR A 68 -2.86 0.16 -0.61
CA THR A 68 -2.17 -0.46 0.53
C THR A 68 -2.42 -1.97 0.58
N LEU A 69 -3.63 -2.42 0.23
CA LEU A 69 -3.97 -3.85 0.17
C LEU A 69 -3.20 -4.55 -0.96
N GLN A 70 -3.07 -3.91 -2.14
CA GLN A 70 -2.28 -4.42 -3.24
C GLN A 70 -0.79 -4.49 -2.88
N ALA A 71 -0.26 -3.46 -2.23
CA ALA A 71 1.13 -3.46 -1.77
C ALA A 71 1.39 -4.56 -0.73
N LEU A 72 0.44 -4.83 0.17
CA LEU A 72 0.51 -5.93 1.12
C LEU A 72 0.49 -7.29 0.41
N ALA A 73 -0.35 -7.47 -0.60
CA ALA A 73 -0.36 -8.68 -1.43
C ALA A 73 0.98 -8.86 -2.17
N GLN A 74 1.56 -7.77 -2.72
CA GLN A 74 2.87 -7.80 -3.37
C GLN A 74 3.99 -8.20 -2.38
N ALA A 75 3.93 -7.69 -1.15
CA ALA A 75 4.85 -8.10 -0.09
C ALA A 75 4.72 -9.59 0.25
N ALA A 76 3.50 -10.14 0.27
CA ALA A 76 3.27 -11.57 0.51
C ALA A 76 3.86 -12.43 -0.61
N TYR A 77 3.76 -12.01 -1.86
CA TYR A 77 4.45 -12.66 -2.96
C TYR A 77 5.98 -12.58 -2.80
N ARG A 78 6.53 -11.40 -2.57
CA ARG A 78 7.97 -11.18 -2.44
C ARG A 78 8.60 -11.94 -1.27
N LEU A 79 7.92 -11.99 -0.11
CA LEU A 79 8.46 -12.56 1.13
C LEU A 79 8.14 -14.04 1.34
N ALA A 80 7.01 -14.51 0.82
CA ALA A 80 6.49 -15.84 1.07
C ALA A 80 6.15 -16.63 -0.20
N GLY A 81 6.34 -16.07 -1.40
CA GLY A 81 6.06 -16.73 -2.67
C GLY A 81 4.56 -16.99 -2.94
N LEU A 82 3.66 -16.30 -2.23
CA LEU A 82 2.22 -16.50 -2.37
C LEU A 82 1.71 -15.84 -3.65
N SER A 83 1.24 -16.62 -4.60
CA SER A 83 0.73 -16.13 -5.88
C SER A 83 -0.76 -15.75 -5.87
N ALA A 84 -1.48 -16.07 -4.79
CA ALA A 84 -2.86 -15.66 -4.56
C ALA A 84 -3.09 -15.44 -3.07
N VAL A 85 -3.61 -14.29 -2.67
CA VAL A 85 -3.84 -13.91 -1.28
C VAL A 85 -5.08 -13.06 -1.12
N THR A 86 -5.69 -13.11 0.07
CA THR A 86 -6.65 -12.13 0.53
C THR A 86 -5.95 -11.21 1.55
N ALA A 87 -5.71 -9.97 1.15
CA ALA A 87 -5.10 -8.95 2.00
C ALA A 87 -6.13 -8.37 2.97
N VAL A 88 -5.80 -8.33 4.25
CA VAL A 88 -6.70 -7.91 5.33
C VAL A 88 -5.97 -6.97 6.28
N LEU A 89 -6.50 -5.76 6.45
CA LEU A 89 -6.00 -4.78 7.41
C LEU A 89 -7.05 -4.47 8.45
N ASP A 90 -6.65 -4.38 9.72
CA ASP A 90 -7.51 -3.94 10.82
C ASP A 90 -8.00 -2.50 10.58
N ALA A 91 -9.31 -2.32 10.39
CA ALA A 91 -9.94 -1.01 10.22
C ALA A 91 -10.50 -0.44 11.53
N ARG A 92 -10.29 -1.14 12.66
CA ARG A 92 -10.88 -0.87 13.95
C ARG A 92 -12.41 -1.05 13.96
N MET A 93 -13.06 -0.84 15.11
CA MET A 93 -14.52 -0.87 15.27
C MET A 93 -15.18 -2.19 14.78
N ASN A 94 -14.49 -3.32 14.95
CA ASN A 94 -14.89 -4.66 14.49
C ASN A 94 -15.04 -4.79 12.97
N GLU A 95 -14.27 -4.01 12.22
CA GLU A 95 -14.22 -4.02 10.77
C GLU A 95 -12.79 -4.22 10.26
N VAL A 96 -12.68 -4.70 9.03
CA VAL A 96 -11.43 -4.83 8.29
C VAL A 96 -11.55 -4.24 6.90
N TYR A 97 -10.44 -3.73 6.38
CA TYR A 97 -10.26 -3.52 4.94
C TYR A 97 -9.81 -4.83 4.31
N ILE A 98 -10.46 -5.24 3.23
CA ILE A 98 -10.23 -6.54 2.59
C ILE A 98 -10.30 -6.44 1.08
N ALA A 99 -9.41 -7.15 0.39
CA ALA A 99 -9.49 -7.45 -1.03
C ALA A 99 -8.64 -8.69 -1.37
N SER A 100 -8.99 -9.39 -2.43
CA SER A 100 -8.27 -10.56 -2.93
C SER A 100 -7.46 -10.22 -4.17
N PHE A 101 -6.28 -10.83 -4.29
CA PHE A 101 -5.29 -10.55 -5.33
C PHE A 101 -4.70 -11.84 -5.88
N GLN A 102 -4.35 -11.83 -7.16
CA GLN A 102 -3.60 -12.89 -7.83
C GLN A 102 -2.44 -12.32 -8.62
N LEU A 103 -1.35 -13.08 -8.69
CA LEU A 103 -0.15 -12.73 -9.45
C LEU A 103 -0.44 -12.81 -10.95
N ASP A 104 -0.09 -11.76 -11.69
CA ASP A 104 -0.15 -11.74 -13.15
C ASP A 104 1.18 -12.20 -13.80
N ALA A 105 1.20 -12.22 -15.13
CA ALA A 105 2.38 -12.61 -15.91
C ALA A 105 3.55 -11.60 -15.81
N GLU A 106 3.28 -10.37 -15.35
CA GLU A 106 4.29 -9.32 -15.14
C GLU A 106 4.89 -9.36 -13.73
N GLY A 107 4.44 -10.30 -12.90
CA GLY A 107 4.91 -10.43 -11.51
C GLY A 107 4.25 -9.46 -10.54
N ILE A 108 3.08 -8.92 -10.90
CA ILE A 108 2.32 -7.97 -10.09
C ILE A 108 1.04 -8.61 -9.57
N MET A 109 0.75 -8.41 -8.30
CA MET A 109 -0.49 -8.83 -7.66
C MET A 109 -1.65 -7.95 -8.12
N GLN A 110 -2.52 -8.50 -8.99
CA GLN A 110 -3.68 -7.80 -9.52
C GLN A 110 -4.93 -8.08 -8.67
N PRO A 111 -5.80 -7.08 -8.45
CA PRO A 111 -7.05 -7.30 -7.72
C PRO A 111 -7.99 -8.22 -8.50
N VAL A 112 -8.54 -9.21 -7.80
CA VAL A 112 -9.60 -10.10 -8.30
C VAL A 112 -10.92 -9.89 -7.56
N SER A 113 -10.93 -9.00 -6.57
CA SER A 113 -12.13 -8.45 -5.93
C SER A 113 -11.98 -6.94 -5.71
N GLU A 114 -13.08 -6.26 -5.47
CA GLU A 114 -13.07 -4.86 -5.04
C GLU A 114 -12.51 -4.73 -3.61
N GLU A 115 -11.92 -3.57 -3.31
CA GLU A 115 -11.53 -3.19 -1.96
C GLU A 115 -12.77 -2.82 -1.15
N GLN A 116 -12.97 -3.45 0.01
CA GLN A 116 -14.15 -3.28 0.84
C GLN A 116 -13.79 -3.02 2.30
N LEU A 117 -14.69 -2.34 3.01
CA LEU A 117 -14.72 -2.26 4.46
C LEU A 117 -15.87 -3.14 4.94
N LEU A 118 -15.56 -4.20 5.70
CA LEU A 118 -16.54 -5.19 6.12
C LEU A 118 -16.38 -5.55 7.61
N GLY A 119 -17.49 -5.91 8.25
CA GLY A 119 -17.47 -6.59 9.53
C GLY A 119 -16.81 -7.98 9.43
N TYR A 120 -16.30 -8.50 10.54
CA TYR A 120 -15.51 -9.75 10.56
C TYR A 120 -16.22 -10.94 9.91
N SER A 121 -17.52 -11.12 10.18
CA SER A 121 -18.30 -12.22 9.62
C SER A 121 -18.40 -12.15 8.10
N ASP A 122 -18.72 -10.96 7.57
CA ASP A 122 -18.89 -10.75 6.14
C ASP A 122 -17.55 -10.83 5.42
N ALA A 123 -16.49 -10.26 6.03
CA ALA A 123 -15.14 -10.35 5.52
C ALA A 123 -14.63 -11.81 5.44
N ALA A 124 -14.92 -12.63 6.45
CA ALA A 124 -14.57 -14.05 6.44
C ALA A 124 -15.31 -14.82 5.33
N ALA A 125 -16.57 -14.43 5.02
CA ALA A 125 -17.35 -15.07 3.98
C ALA A 125 -16.87 -14.76 2.55
N VAL A 126 -16.25 -13.59 2.32
CA VAL A 126 -15.76 -13.18 0.99
C VAL A 126 -14.28 -13.50 0.76
N ALA A 127 -13.55 -13.96 1.78
CA ALA A 127 -12.15 -14.34 1.67
C ALA A 127 -11.97 -15.53 0.73
N GLN A 128 -11.16 -15.38 -0.32
CA GLN A 128 -11.00 -16.37 -1.39
C GLN A 128 -9.69 -17.17 -1.27
N PHE A 129 -8.66 -16.59 -0.65
CA PHE A 129 -7.30 -17.11 -0.62
C PHE A 129 -6.73 -17.02 0.81
N PRO A 130 -5.51 -17.55 1.06
CA PRO A 130 -4.83 -17.37 2.34
C PRO A 130 -4.80 -15.92 2.80
N LEU A 131 -5.11 -15.69 4.07
CA LEU A 131 -5.18 -14.34 4.64
C LEU A 131 -3.79 -13.81 4.97
N VAL A 132 -3.52 -12.55 4.63
CA VAL A 132 -2.27 -11.85 4.95
C VAL A 132 -2.54 -10.48 5.56
N GLY A 133 -1.68 -10.05 6.48
CA GLY A 133 -1.70 -8.74 7.12
C GLY A 133 -2.38 -8.71 8.48
N SER A 134 -2.41 -7.53 9.09
CA SER A 134 -2.78 -7.31 10.49
C SER A 134 -4.23 -7.69 10.87
N GLY A 135 -5.12 -7.72 9.89
CA GLY A 135 -6.51 -8.13 10.09
C GLY A 135 -6.76 -9.63 9.98
N SER A 136 -5.77 -10.42 9.53
CA SER A 136 -5.95 -11.87 9.29
C SER A 136 -6.40 -12.63 10.54
N THR A 137 -5.81 -12.34 11.70
CA THR A 137 -6.14 -12.98 12.98
C THR A 137 -7.52 -12.59 13.54
N LEU A 138 -8.11 -11.50 13.05
CA LEU A 138 -9.46 -11.05 13.43
C LEU A 138 -10.53 -11.88 12.73
N LEU A 139 -10.20 -12.46 11.56
CA LEU A 139 -11.14 -13.29 10.79
C LEU A 139 -10.98 -14.78 11.11
N GLN A 140 -9.74 -15.26 11.22
CA GLN A 140 -9.42 -16.67 11.45
C GLN A 140 -8.26 -16.75 12.43
N GLN A 141 -8.53 -17.05 13.69
CA GLN A 141 -7.52 -17.11 14.75
C GLN A 141 -6.43 -18.17 14.53
N GLU A 142 -6.70 -19.19 13.75
CA GLU A 142 -5.72 -20.26 13.41
C GLU A 142 -4.75 -19.86 12.31
N GLN A 143 -5.06 -18.86 11.48
CA GLN A 143 -4.19 -18.38 10.40
C GLN A 143 -3.33 -17.19 10.83
N THR A 144 -2.34 -17.44 11.67
CA THR A 144 -1.45 -16.40 12.20
C THR A 144 -0.15 -16.25 11.44
N GLN A 145 0.16 -17.15 10.51
CA GLN A 145 1.46 -17.26 9.85
C GLN A 145 1.90 -15.96 9.14
N TYR A 146 0.94 -15.23 8.54
CA TYR A 146 1.23 -14.05 7.72
C TYR A 146 0.67 -12.74 8.31
N LYS A 147 0.32 -12.74 9.60
CA LYS A 147 -0.27 -11.56 10.29
C LYS A 147 0.68 -10.36 10.35
N ASP A 148 1.97 -10.62 10.44
CA ASP A 148 3.00 -9.59 10.60
C ASP A 148 3.61 -9.14 9.25
N LEU A 149 3.11 -9.68 8.12
CA LEU A 149 3.49 -9.18 6.81
C LEU A 149 3.06 -7.73 6.65
N SER A 150 3.98 -6.90 6.23
CA SER A 150 3.72 -5.51 5.91
C SER A 150 4.40 -5.11 4.60
N ALA A 151 3.73 -4.22 3.88
CA ALA A 151 4.29 -3.64 2.66
C ALA A 151 5.40 -2.64 2.99
N THR A 152 6.33 -2.50 2.06
CA THR A 152 7.40 -1.50 2.10
C THR A 152 7.32 -0.60 0.87
N ALA A 153 8.13 0.46 0.83
CA ALA A 153 8.27 1.31 -0.35
C ALA A 153 8.72 0.51 -1.60
N GLN A 154 9.45 -0.61 -1.40
CA GLN A 154 9.83 -1.50 -2.50
C GLN A 154 8.62 -2.12 -3.19
N ASP A 155 7.60 -2.53 -2.44
CA ASP A 155 6.38 -3.13 -2.99
C ASP A 155 5.57 -2.08 -3.76
N ILE A 156 5.47 -0.86 -3.21
CA ILE A 156 4.87 0.30 -3.88
C ILE A 156 5.60 0.59 -5.21
N ALA A 157 6.93 0.67 -5.20
CA ALA A 157 7.73 0.96 -6.38
C ALA A 157 7.60 -0.14 -7.45
N THR A 158 7.55 -1.41 -7.04
CA THR A 158 7.36 -2.55 -7.95
C THR A 158 6.05 -2.44 -8.73
N ILE A 159 4.94 -2.16 -8.03
CA ILE A 159 3.62 -1.97 -8.64
C ILE A 159 3.62 -0.70 -9.50
N ALA A 160 4.12 0.41 -8.96
CA ALA A 160 4.11 1.72 -9.62
C ALA A 160 4.87 1.71 -10.96
N ARG A 161 5.98 0.95 -11.06
CA ARG A 161 6.72 0.81 -12.31
C ARG A 161 5.85 0.26 -13.45
N VAL A 162 5.02 -0.72 -13.17
CA VAL A 162 4.10 -1.30 -14.17
C VAL A 162 2.93 -0.36 -14.45
N LEU A 163 2.38 0.29 -13.41
CA LEU A 163 1.32 1.29 -13.59
C LEU A 163 1.81 2.48 -14.43
N ALA A 164 3.06 2.91 -14.26
CA ALA A 164 3.66 3.97 -15.08
C ALA A 164 3.73 3.58 -16.56
N GLN A 165 4.11 2.34 -16.87
CA GLN A 165 4.14 1.83 -18.25
C GLN A 165 2.74 1.79 -18.90
N ARG A 166 1.70 1.67 -18.09
CA ARG A 166 0.29 1.67 -18.51
C ARG A 166 -0.34 3.08 -18.48
N GLU A 167 0.46 4.12 -18.24
CA GLU A 167 0.03 5.51 -18.12
C GLU A 167 -1.05 5.72 -17.01
N ALA A 168 -1.03 4.87 -15.98
CA ALA A 168 -1.95 4.92 -14.87
C ALA A 168 -1.44 5.86 -13.76
N TRP A 169 -1.27 7.13 -14.07
CA TRP A 169 -0.89 8.18 -13.14
C TRP A 169 -1.93 9.30 -13.09
N VAL A 170 -1.80 10.16 -12.10
CA VAL A 170 -2.60 11.37 -11.94
C VAL A 170 -1.68 12.58 -11.79
N SER A 171 -2.18 13.80 -12.03
CA SER A 171 -1.45 15.00 -11.64
C SER A 171 -1.46 15.18 -10.12
N ALA A 172 -0.50 15.94 -9.60
CA ALA A 172 -0.27 16.09 -8.16
C ALA A 172 -1.53 16.46 -7.37
N GLU A 173 -2.41 17.32 -7.90
CA GLU A 173 -3.66 17.75 -7.28
C GLU A 173 -4.66 16.60 -7.06
N TYR A 174 -4.59 15.53 -7.86
CA TYR A 174 -5.45 14.35 -7.75
C TYR A 174 -4.80 13.19 -6.99
N ALA A 175 -3.62 13.38 -6.42
CA ALA A 175 -2.99 12.41 -5.53
C ALA A 175 -3.71 12.39 -4.17
N LEU A 176 -4.92 11.86 -4.14
CA LEU A 176 -5.81 11.88 -2.98
C LEU A 176 -5.84 10.53 -2.26
N PRO A 177 -6.05 10.54 -0.93
CA PRO A 177 -6.32 9.31 -0.19
C PRO A 177 -7.66 8.70 -0.62
N VAL A 178 -7.73 7.37 -0.57
CA VAL A 178 -8.99 6.63 -0.75
C VAL A 178 -9.56 6.25 0.61
N TYR A 179 -10.83 6.57 0.80
CA TYR A 179 -11.60 6.26 2.00
C TYR A 179 -12.68 5.25 1.63
N LEU A 180 -12.72 4.11 2.35
CA LEU A 180 -13.75 3.09 2.18
C LEU A 180 -14.85 3.20 3.27
N ARG A 181 -14.71 4.17 4.18
CA ARG A 181 -15.70 4.49 5.23
C ARG A 181 -16.35 5.81 4.94
#